data_ac9e02d992eaf450eb78f416f3487ea8
#
_entry.id   ac9e02d992eaf450eb78f416f3487ea8
#
_cell.length_a   1.000
_cell.length_b   1.000
_cell.length_c   1.000
_cell.angle_alpha   90.00
_cell.angle_beta   90.00
_cell.angle_gamma   90.00
#
_symmetry.space_group_name_H-M   'P 1'
#
loop_
_entity.id
_entity.type
_entity.pdbx_description
1 polymer ?
#
loop_
_entity_poly.entity_id
_entity_poly.type
_entity_poly.pdbx_seq_one_letter_code
_entity_poly.pdbx_strand_id
1 'polypeptide(L)'
;MSVHSLALRTAASLESATSRLTDLVLGAVEQDLGETLKAIAAEIGLCHIAYLRLSPDKSADICLLVAVVTYSRLWQHRYFVKKYIINDLVISYGRRAVEPFDWATLPFDDPSTKAFFADALNHGVGRNGLSIPLRNRRGVVALVSFTSDLADHDWEIYKTSNMRGLQLLSVLIDSAANINFKLPPVPVQLSIREEQCLLWAARGKTYQEIAEILGLAFGSVKTHLDGARHKLRCMNLTHAAAVAFATGVIPAQALK
;
A
#
# COMPACT_ATOMS: atom_id res chain seq x y z
N MET A 1 -33.82 6.82 10.77
CA MET A 1 -32.75 7.44 11.59
C MET A 1 -32.32 8.71 10.88
N SER A 2 -32.12 9.83 11.58
CA SER A 2 -31.69 11.08 10.92
C SER A 2 -30.24 10.98 10.50
N VAL A 3 -29.90 11.55 9.33
CA VAL A 3 -28.53 11.60 8.76
C VAL A 3 -27.51 12.15 9.77
N HIS A 4 -27.92 13.12 10.58
CA HIS A 4 -27.11 13.71 11.65
C HIS A 4 -26.75 12.68 12.76
N SER A 5 -27.67 11.78 13.11
CA SER A 5 -27.42 10.70 14.09
C SER A 5 -26.42 9.65 13.55
N LEU A 6 -26.44 9.38 12.24
CA LEU A 6 -25.50 8.47 11.60
C LEU A 6 -24.08 9.07 11.59
N ALA A 7 -23.94 10.32 11.21
CA ALA A 7 -22.65 11.01 11.15
C ALA A 7 -21.96 11.10 12.52
N LEU A 8 -22.70 11.43 13.59
CA LEU A 8 -22.18 11.49 14.95
C LEU A 8 -21.75 10.12 15.49
N ARG A 9 -22.51 9.08 15.21
CA ARG A 9 -22.13 7.70 15.58
C ARG A 9 -20.86 7.27 14.87
N THR A 10 -20.74 7.59 13.59
CA THR A 10 -19.57 7.21 12.80
C THR A 10 -18.31 7.93 13.25
N ALA A 11 -18.40 9.20 13.68
CA ALA A 11 -17.25 9.93 14.21
C ALA A 11 -16.70 9.28 15.49
N ALA A 12 -17.54 8.92 16.45
CA ALA A 12 -17.13 8.21 17.65
C ALA A 12 -16.56 6.81 17.34
N SER A 13 -17.15 6.11 16.37
CA SER A 13 -16.67 4.81 15.91
C SER A 13 -15.29 4.92 15.22
N LEU A 14 -15.05 6.00 14.48
CA LEU A 14 -13.72 6.25 13.87
C LEU A 14 -12.66 6.57 14.92
N GLU A 15 -13.00 7.30 16.00
CA GLU A 15 -12.08 7.54 17.11
C GLU A 15 -11.72 6.22 17.82
N SER A 16 -12.70 5.37 18.10
CA SER A 16 -12.48 4.04 18.69
C SER A 16 -11.62 3.15 17.78
N ALA A 17 -11.91 3.12 16.49
CA ALA A 17 -11.12 2.38 15.49
C ALA A 17 -9.67 2.88 15.41
N THR A 18 -9.48 4.20 15.48
CA THR A 18 -8.16 4.84 15.49
C THR A 18 -7.37 4.45 16.74
N SER A 19 -8.01 4.50 17.92
CA SER A 19 -7.38 4.05 19.18
C SER A 19 -6.93 2.60 19.11
N ARG A 20 -7.78 1.70 18.64
CA ARG A 20 -7.49 0.26 18.51
C ARG A 20 -6.30 -0.01 17.59
N LEU A 21 -6.22 0.66 16.43
CA LEU A 21 -5.06 0.54 15.54
C LEU A 21 -3.80 1.16 16.13
N THR A 22 -3.93 2.24 16.87
CA THR A 22 -2.79 2.85 17.57
C THR A 22 -2.23 1.87 18.60
N ASP A 23 -3.06 1.21 19.38
CA ASP A 23 -2.64 0.20 20.35
C ASP A 23 -1.93 -0.99 19.67
N LEU A 24 -2.42 -1.42 18.52
CA LEU A 24 -1.78 -2.46 17.71
C LEU A 24 -0.40 -2.01 17.21
N VAL A 25 -0.29 -0.78 16.71
CA VAL A 25 0.96 -0.18 16.22
C VAL A 25 1.99 -0.02 17.33
N LEU A 26 1.54 0.34 18.53
CA LEU A 26 2.42 0.48 19.71
C LEU A 26 2.79 -0.87 20.34
N GLY A 27 2.26 -1.99 19.82
CA GLY A 27 2.51 -3.32 20.38
C GLY A 27 1.83 -3.58 21.71
N ALA A 28 0.84 -2.75 22.09
CA ALA A 28 0.07 -2.90 23.31
C ALA A 28 -0.88 -4.12 23.26
N VAL A 29 -1.22 -4.59 22.05
CA VAL A 29 -2.11 -5.73 21.83
C VAL A 29 -1.55 -6.58 20.68
N GLU A 30 -1.47 -7.90 20.88
CA GLU A 30 -1.11 -8.86 19.85
C GLU A 30 -2.42 -9.36 19.19
N GLN A 31 -2.77 -8.80 18.04
CA GLN A 31 -3.97 -9.18 17.28
C GLN A 31 -3.67 -9.37 15.81
N ASP A 32 -4.43 -10.28 15.17
CA ASP A 32 -4.41 -10.44 13.71
C ASP A 32 -5.00 -9.19 13.04
N LEU A 33 -4.25 -8.61 12.11
CA LEU A 33 -4.68 -7.39 11.41
C LEU A 33 -5.98 -7.61 10.62
N GLY A 34 -6.17 -8.79 10.02
CA GLY A 34 -7.37 -9.10 9.24
C GLY A 34 -8.63 -9.10 10.11
N GLU A 35 -8.57 -9.73 11.29
CA GLU A 35 -9.68 -9.73 12.25
C GLU A 35 -9.92 -8.33 12.83
N THR A 36 -8.85 -7.58 13.08
CA THR A 36 -8.96 -6.18 13.52
C THR A 36 -9.69 -5.33 12.47
N LEU A 37 -9.33 -5.47 11.18
CA LEU A 37 -10.00 -4.72 10.10
C LEU A 37 -11.47 -5.13 9.92
N LYS A 38 -11.83 -6.38 10.14
CA LYS A 38 -13.24 -6.82 10.13
C LYS A 38 -14.05 -6.15 11.25
N ALA A 39 -13.50 -6.15 12.45
CA ALA A 39 -14.15 -5.50 13.59
C ALA A 39 -14.34 -4.00 13.34
N ILE A 40 -13.32 -3.33 12.81
CA ILE A 40 -13.38 -1.91 12.47
C ILE A 40 -14.42 -1.65 11.38
N ALA A 41 -14.46 -2.43 10.30
CA ALA A 41 -15.43 -2.26 9.24
C ALA A 41 -16.87 -2.30 9.78
N ALA A 42 -17.18 -3.29 10.63
CA ALA A 42 -18.48 -3.43 11.27
C ALA A 42 -18.80 -2.23 12.19
N GLU A 43 -17.81 -1.77 12.97
CA GLU A 43 -17.96 -0.66 13.92
C GLU A 43 -18.26 0.68 13.22
N ILE A 44 -17.57 0.95 12.10
CA ILE A 44 -17.77 2.19 11.32
C ILE A 44 -18.88 2.09 10.27
N GLY A 45 -19.60 0.96 10.23
CA GLY A 45 -20.77 0.76 9.36
C GLY A 45 -20.45 0.55 7.88
N LEU A 46 -19.28 -0.01 7.59
CA LEU A 46 -18.85 -0.37 6.24
C LEU A 46 -18.92 -1.87 5.98
N CYS A 47 -19.04 -2.27 4.73
CA CYS A 47 -19.05 -3.68 4.34
C CYS A 47 -17.67 -4.31 4.53
N HIS A 48 -16.66 -3.70 3.92
CA HIS A 48 -15.31 -4.24 3.93
C HIS A 48 -14.24 -3.16 3.94
N ILE A 49 -13.06 -3.56 4.43
CA ILE A 49 -11.79 -2.84 4.31
C ILE A 49 -10.80 -3.75 3.59
N ALA A 50 -10.13 -3.21 2.58
CA ALA A 50 -9.05 -3.88 1.87
C ALA A 50 -7.78 -3.03 1.93
N TYR A 51 -6.70 -3.61 2.42
CA TYR A 51 -5.36 -3.05 2.38
C TYR A 51 -4.52 -3.82 1.37
N LEU A 52 -3.96 -3.12 0.42
CA LEU A 52 -3.06 -3.68 -0.59
C LEU A 52 -1.75 -2.89 -0.59
N ARG A 53 -0.63 -3.59 -0.59
CA ARG A 53 0.68 -2.98 -0.80
C ARG A 53 1.25 -3.45 -2.14
N LEU A 54 1.52 -2.49 -3.01
CA LEU A 54 1.93 -2.72 -4.39
C LEU A 54 3.43 -2.44 -4.55
N SER A 55 4.10 -3.21 -5.41
CA SER A 55 5.48 -2.93 -5.79
C SER A 55 5.61 -1.58 -6.50
N PRO A 56 6.67 -0.83 -6.25
CA PRO A 56 6.98 0.40 -6.97
C PRO A 56 7.41 0.15 -8.42
N ASP A 57 7.72 -1.10 -8.78
CA ASP A 57 8.17 -1.45 -10.12
C ASP A 57 7.06 -1.24 -11.14
N LYS A 58 7.27 -0.25 -12.02
CA LYS A 58 6.29 0.14 -13.05
C LYS A 58 6.32 -0.77 -14.28
N SER A 59 7.34 -1.59 -14.44
CA SER A 59 7.56 -2.44 -15.61
C SER A 59 7.05 -3.86 -15.44
N ALA A 60 6.80 -4.29 -14.20
CA ALA A 60 6.21 -5.58 -13.92
C ALA A 60 4.68 -5.49 -13.99
N ASP A 61 4.05 -6.56 -14.43
CA ASP A 61 2.65 -6.85 -14.11
C ASP A 61 2.43 -6.59 -12.62
N ILE A 62 1.20 -6.18 -12.25
CA ILE A 62 0.87 -5.76 -10.89
C ILE A 62 1.47 -6.74 -9.87
N CYS A 63 2.56 -6.34 -9.21
CA CYS A 63 3.16 -7.12 -8.15
C CYS A 63 2.54 -6.70 -6.82
N LEU A 64 1.66 -7.54 -6.30
CA LEU A 64 1.06 -7.39 -4.99
C LEU A 64 2.04 -7.95 -3.94
N LEU A 65 2.53 -7.09 -3.06
CA LEU A 65 3.47 -7.48 -1.99
C LEU A 65 2.74 -8.00 -0.76
N VAL A 66 1.64 -7.34 -0.39
CA VAL A 66 0.80 -7.68 0.76
C VAL A 66 -0.65 -7.38 0.44
N ALA A 67 -1.54 -8.26 0.85
CA ALA A 67 -2.98 -8.07 0.85
C ALA A 67 -3.56 -8.45 2.21
N VAL A 68 -4.30 -7.55 2.83
CA VAL A 68 -5.16 -7.82 3.97
C VAL A 68 -6.56 -7.35 3.60
N VAL A 69 -7.47 -8.29 3.41
CA VAL A 69 -8.81 -8.01 2.92
C VAL A 69 -9.85 -8.67 3.80
N THR A 70 -10.94 -7.97 4.06
CA THR A 70 -12.04 -8.50 4.88
C THR A 70 -13.14 -9.16 4.05
N TYR A 71 -12.97 -9.21 2.73
CA TYR A 71 -13.92 -9.87 1.81
C TYR A 71 -14.14 -11.35 2.14
N SER A 72 -15.29 -11.88 1.74
CA SER A 72 -15.58 -13.30 1.90
C SER A 72 -14.52 -14.19 1.24
N ARG A 73 -14.26 -15.37 1.83
CA ARG A 73 -13.32 -16.35 1.25
C ARG A 73 -13.74 -16.78 -0.16
N LEU A 74 -15.05 -16.82 -0.43
CA LEU A 74 -15.58 -17.16 -1.74
C LEU A 74 -15.17 -16.11 -2.79
N TRP A 75 -15.30 -14.82 -2.47
CA TRP A 75 -14.83 -13.74 -3.35
C TRP A 75 -13.33 -13.76 -3.55
N GLN A 76 -12.55 -13.91 -2.49
CA GLN A 76 -11.09 -14.00 -2.58
C GLN A 76 -10.62 -15.13 -3.50
N HIS A 77 -11.21 -16.32 -3.36
CA HIS A 77 -10.93 -17.45 -4.23
C HIS A 77 -11.30 -17.15 -5.70
N ARG A 78 -12.49 -16.60 -5.92
CA ARG A 78 -12.97 -16.23 -7.25
C ARG A 78 -12.09 -15.18 -7.91
N TYR A 79 -11.71 -14.15 -7.16
CA TYR A 79 -10.81 -13.08 -7.61
C TYR A 79 -9.47 -13.67 -8.11
N PHE A 80 -8.91 -14.61 -7.36
CA PHE A 80 -7.68 -15.29 -7.71
C PHE A 80 -7.85 -16.17 -8.97
N VAL A 81 -8.85 -17.05 -9.01
CA VAL A 81 -9.10 -17.97 -10.13
C VAL A 81 -9.37 -17.22 -11.44
N LYS A 82 -10.13 -16.14 -11.37
CA LYS A 82 -10.45 -15.28 -12.52
C LYS A 82 -9.32 -14.34 -12.90
N LYS A 83 -8.23 -14.30 -12.12
CA LYS A 83 -7.09 -13.37 -12.30
C LYS A 83 -7.52 -11.91 -12.40
N TYR A 84 -8.51 -11.51 -11.63
CA TYR A 84 -9.08 -10.16 -11.67
C TYR A 84 -8.07 -9.06 -11.39
N ILE A 85 -7.00 -9.37 -10.66
CA ILE A 85 -5.91 -8.43 -10.38
C ILE A 85 -5.35 -7.75 -11.65
N ILE A 86 -5.37 -8.44 -12.80
CA ILE A 86 -4.84 -7.92 -14.06
C ILE A 86 -5.70 -6.78 -14.61
N ASN A 87 -7.03 -6.89 -14.42
CA ASN A 87 -8.03 -5.98 -14.97
C ASN A 87 -8.73 -5.15 -13.88
N ASP A 88 -8.24 -5.22 -12.64
CA ASP A 88 -8.81 -4.45 -11.53
C ASP A 88 -8.49 -2.95 -11.71
N LEU A 89 -9.53 -2.21 -12.10
CA LEU A 89 -9.43 -0.79 -12.36
C LEU A 89 -9.09 0.01 -11.10
N VAL A 90 -9.53 -0.45 -9.92
CA VAL A 90 -9.22 0.18 -8.62
C VAL A 90 -7.73 0.13 -8.36
N ILE A 91 -7.09 -1.00 -8.61
CA ILE A 91 -5.65 -1.17 -8.44
C ILE A 91 -4.88 -0.37 -9.49
N SER A 92 -5.26 -0.50 -10.77
CA SER A 92 -4.55 0.15 -11.87
C SER A 92 -4.62 1.68 -11.76
N TYR A 93 -5.77 2.23 -11.37
CA TYR A 93 -5.95 3.66 -11.10
C TYR A 93 -5.23 4.08 -9.81
N GLY A 94 -5.39 3.34 -8.71
CA GLY A 94 -4.77 3.61 -7.42
C GLY A 94 -3.24 3.66 -7.46
N ARG A 95 -2.61 2.89 -8.37
CA ARG A 95 -1.15 2.99 -8.61
C ARG A 95 -0.70 4.37 -9.07
N ARG A 96 -1.57 5.17 -9.67
CA ARG A 96 -1.27 6.51 -10.21
C ARG A 96 -1.89 7.63 -9.38
N ALA A 97 -3.00 7.34 -8.72
CA ALA A 97 -3.72 8.32 -7.90
C ALA A 97 -2.85 8.84 -6.74
N VAL A 98 -3.00 10.12 -6.42
CA VAL A 98 -2.37 10.78 -5.28
C VAL A 98 -3.43 11.12 -4.23
N GLU A 99 -4.64 11.38 -4.67
CA GLU A 99 -5.79 11.75 -3.85
C GLU A 99 -6.74 10.57 -3.68
N PRO A 100 -7.55 10.56 -2.61
CA PRO A 100 -8.67 9.64 -2.48
C PRO A 100 -9.59 9.69 -3.70
N PHE A 101 -10.09 8.54 -4.14
CA PHE A 101 -11.00 8.47 -5.27
C PHE A 101 -12.16 7.53 -5.00
N ASP A 102 -13.33 7.94 -5.44
CA ASP A 102 -14.55 7.13 -5.43
C ASP A 102 -14.56 6.19 -6.64
N TRP A 103 -15.00 4.96 -6.44
CA TRP A 103 -15.08 3.99 -7.53
C TRP A 103 -16.08 4.42 -8.61
N ALA A 104 -17.13 5.16 -8.25
CA ALA A 104 -18.09 5.69 -9.22
C ALA A 104 -17.47 6.66 -10.24
N THR A 105 -16.29 7.25 -9.93
CA THR A 105 -15.59 8.17 -10.84
C THR A 105 -14.63 7.45 -11.81
N LEU A 106 -14.49 6.15 -11.69
CA LEU A 106 -13.62 5.36 -12.57
C LEU A 106 -14.24 5.20 -13.97
N PRO A 107 -13.42 5.11 -15.04
CA PRO A 107 -13.92 4.91 -16.40
C PRO A 107 -14.40 3.46 -16.59
N PHE A 108 -15.71 3.24 -16.55
CA PHE A 108 -16.35 1.93 -16.74
C PHE A 108 -16.68 1.64 -18.22
N ASP A 109 -15.86 2.07 -19.16
CA ASP A 109 -16.17 1.94 -20.58
C ASP A 109 -16.00 0.52 -21.12
N ASP A 110 -15.08 -0.24 -20.53
CA ASP A 110 -14.77 -1.60 -20.97
C ASP A 110 -15.75 -2.65 -20.42
N PRO A 111 -16.28 -3.55 -21.28
CA PRO A 111 -17.20 -4.62 -20.86
C PRO A 111 -16.63 -5.56 -19.81
N SER A 112 -15.32 -5.84 -19.81
CA SER A 112 -14.69 -6.72 -18.83
C SER A 112 -14.66 -6.08 -17.44
N THR A 113 -14.45 -4.78 -17.37
CA THR A 113 -14.53 -3.99 -16.14
C THR A 113 -15.95 -4.00 -15.57
N LYS A 114 -16.96 -3.79 -16.41
CA LYS A 114 -18.36 -3.88 -15.98
C LYS A 114 -18.71 -5.27 -15.43
N ALA A 115 -18.26 -6.31 -16.10
CA ALA A 115 -18.47 -7.68 -15.66
C ALA A 115 -17.78 -7.98 -14.32
N PHE A 116 -16.56 -7.45 -14.12
CA PHE A 116 -15.82 -7.58 -12.85
C PHE A 116 -16.59 -6.92 -11.69
N PHE A 117 -17.03 -5.67 -11.85
CA PHE A 117 -17.76 -4.97 -10.78
C PHE A 117 -19.13 -5.59 -10.51
N ALA A 118 -19.85 -6.07 -11.53
CA ALA A 118 -21.11 -6.81 -11.36
C ALA A 118 -20.87 -8.11 -10.58
N ASP A 119 -19.79 -8.83 -10.88
CA ASP A 119 -19.42 -10.04 -10.16
C ASP A 119 -19.02 -9.77 -8.71
N ALA A 120 -18.27 -8.68 -8.47
CA ALA A 120 -17.91 -8.22 -7.13
C ALA A 120 -19.14 -7.89 -6.28
N LEU A 121 -20.10 -7.16 -6.86
CA LEU A 121 -21.37 -6.84 -6.21
C LEU A 121 -22.15 -8.09 -5.85
N ASN A 122 -22.28 -9.06 -6.77
CA ASN A 122 -22.96 -10.35 -6.53
C ASN A 122 -22.31 -11.19 -5.43
N HIS A 123 -21.03 -10.91 -5.09
CA HIS A 123 -20.30 -11.60 -4.03
C HIS A 123 -20.16 -10.76 -2.76
N GLY A 124 -20.94 -9.68 -2.62
CA GLY A 124 -21.05 -8.89 -1.40
C GLY A 124 -19.85 -7.97 -1.14
N VAL A 125 -19.11 -7.56 -2.17
CA VAL A 125 -18.02 -6.59 -2.01
C VAL A 125 -18.55 -5.21 -1.58
N GLY A 126 -19.79 -4.88 -1.94
CA GLY A 126 -20.42 -3.59 -1.73
C GLY A 126 -20.64 -2.84 -3.06
N ARG A 127 -21.68 -2.01 -3.08
CA ARG A 127 -22.08 -1.25 -4.28
C ARG A 127 -21.23 0.01 -4.49
N ASN A 128 -20.72 0.57 -3.41
CA ASN A 128 -19.90 1.78 -3.38
C ASN A 128 -18.51 1.49 -2.85
N GLY A 129 -17.52 2.22 -3.31
CA GLY A 129 -16.16 2.10 -2.83
C GLY A 129 -15.40 3.42 -2.87
N LEU A 130 -14.58 3.63 -1.84
CA LEU A 130 -13.62 4.72 -1.73
C LEU A 130 -12.24 4.12 -1.54
N SER A 131 -11.28 4.53 -2.35
CA SER A 131 -9.89 4.12 -2.19
C SER A 131 -9.00 5.30 -1.85
N ILE A 132 -8.13 5.10 -0.86
CA ILE A 132 -7.17 6.09 -0.37
C ILE A 132 -5.77 5.58 -0.67
N PRO A 133 -5.05 6.19 -1.63
CA PRO A 133 -3.68 5.84 -1.94
C PRO A 133 -2.74 6.45 -0.91
N LEU A 134 -1.80 5.66 -0.42
CA LEU A 134 -0.72 6.09 0.45
C LEU A 134 0.59 5.93 -0.32
N ARG A 135 1.30 7.03 -0.50
CA ARG A 135 2.56 7.05 -1.25
C ARG A 135 3.72 7.45 -0.37
N ASN A 136 4.77 6.69 -0.44
CA ASN A 136 6.04 7.16 0.09
C ASN A 136 6.86 7.87 -1.00
N ARG A 137 7.95 8.54 -0.58
CA ARG A 137 8.83 9.30 -1.49
C ARG A 137 9.48 8.44 -2.60
N ARG A 138 9.43 7.12 -2.51
CA ARG A 138 10.02 6.17 -3.46
C ARG A 138 8.99 5.48 -4.35
N GLY A 139 7.75 5.94 -4.31
CA GLY A 139 6.69 5.42 -5.18
C GLY A 139 6.09 4.08 -4.75
N VAL A 140 6.43 3.56 -3.56
CA VAL A 140 5.66 2.46 -2.97
C VAL A 140 4.26 2.96 -2.74
N VAL A 141 3.29 2.21 -3.22
CA VAL A 141 1.88 2.53 -3.08
C VAL A 141 1.26 1.51 -2.16
N ALA A 142 0.70 1.98 -1.05
CA ALA A 142 -0.33 1.23 -0.35
C ALA A 142 -1.69 1.80 -0.77
N LEU A 143 -2.69 0.95 -0.89
CA LEU A 143 -4.04 1.32 -1.24
C LEU A 143 -4.98 0.77 -0.18
N VAL A 144 -5.70 1.65 0.49
CA VAL A 144 -6.75 1.26 1.43
C VAL A 144 -8.09 1.54 0.79
N SER A 145 -8.91 0.51 0.65
CA SER A 145 -10.24 0.63 0.07
C SER A 145 -11.30 0.31 1.11
N PHE A 146 -12.32 1.14 1.14
CA PHE A 146 -13.50 1.02 1.99
C PHE A 146 -14.71 0.80 1.10
N THR A 147 -15.53 -0.21 1.40
CA THR A 147 -16.73 -0.49 0.61
C THR A 147 -18.00 -0.43 1.44
N SER A 148 -19.11 -0.10 0.80
CA SER A 148 -20.40 0.13 1.44
C SER A 148 -21.56 -0.27 0.55
N ASP A 149 -22.68 -0.67 1.18
CA ASP A 149 -23.97 -0.90 0.54
C ASP A 149 -24.98 0.25 0.79
N LEU A 150 -24.51 1.37 1.36
CA LEU A 150 -25.34 2.57 1.52
C LEU A 150 -25.90 3.01 0.17
N ALA A 151 -27.08 3.63 0.18
CA ALA A 151 -27.59 4.32 -1.00
C ALA A 151 -26.64 5.46 -1.40
N ASP A 152 -26.60 5.81 -2.68
CA ASP A 152 -25.62 6.75 -3.24
C ASP A 152 -25.61 8.10 -2.51
N HIS A 153 -26.79 8.62 -2.17
CA HIS A 153 -26.91 9.86 -1.40
C HIS A 153 -26.31 9.74 0.02
N ASP A 154 -26.59 8.66 0.72
CA ASP A 154 -26.07 8.42 2.08
C ASP A 154 -24.55 8.15 2.03
N TRP A 155 -24.08 7.52 0.96
CA TRP A 155 -22.67 7.31 0.71
C TRP A 155 -21.90 8.63 0.53
N GLU A 156 -22.46 9.58 -0.23
CA GLU A 156 -21.85 10.92 -0.38
C GLU A 156 -21.74 11.66 0.96
N ILE A 157 -22.79 11.60 1.77
CA ILE A 157 -22.80 12.20 3.10
C ILE A 157 -21.76 11.52 3.99
N TYR A 158 -21.71 10.18 3.97
CA TYR A 158 -20.76 9.40 4.75
C TYR A 158 -19.32 9.79 4.41
N LYS A 159 -18.95 9.79 3.12
CA LYS A 159 -17.62 10.16 2.66
C LYS A 159 -17.23 11.58 3.09
N THR A 160 -18.09 12.54 2.83
CA THR A 160 -17.84 13.96 3.14
C THR A 160 -17.62 14.18 4.63
N SER A 161 -18.45 13.56 5.45
CA SER A 161 -18.39 13.71 6.91
C SER A 161 -17.18 13.02 7.54
N ASN A 162 -16.68 11.93 6.93
CA ASN A 162 -15.70 11.04 7.55
C ASN A 162 -14.36 11.01 6.84
N MET A 163 -14.15 11.77 5.76
CA MET A 163 -12.95 11.71 4.92
C MET A 163 -11.64 11.81 5.73
N ARG A 164 -11.56 12.76 6.66
CA ARG A 164 -10.34 12.94 7.49
C ARG A 164 -10.07 11.73 8.38
N GLY A 165 -11.11 11.17 8.98
CA GLY A 165 -11.01 9.97 9.81
C GLY A 165 -10.56 8.75 8.99
N LEU A 166 -11.13 8.55 7.80
CA LEU A 166 -10.76 7.46 6.90
C LEU A 166 -9.31 7.60 6.39
N GLN A 167 -8.85 8.83 6.13
CA GLN A 167 -7.44 9.07 5.77
C GLN A 167 -6.50 8.73 6.92
N LEU A 168 -6.79 9.18 8.14
CA LEU A 168 -6.00 8.83 9.32
C LEU A 168 -5.99 7.32 9.57
N LEU A 169 -7.17 6.68 9.49
CA LEU A 169 -7.31 5.24 9.63
C LEU A 169 -6.45 4.50 8.59
N SER A 170 -6.43 4.98 7.35
CA SER A 170 -5.61 4.38 6.29
C SER A 170 -4.11 4.42 6.61
N VAL A 171 -3.61 5.53 7.18
CA VAL A 171 -2.21 5.65 7.61
C VAL A 171 -1.90 4.67 8.74
N LEU A 172 -2.80 4.52 9.71
CA LEU A 172 -2.62 3.57 10.82
C LEU A 172 -2.69 2.11 10.34
N ILE A 173 -3.56 1.80 9.39
CA ILE A 173 -3.61 0.46 8.75
C ILE A 173 -2.27 0.15 8.06
N ASP A 174 -1.70 1.08 7.30
CA ASP A 174 -0.39 0.87 6.67
C ASP A 174 0.72 0.68 7.71
N SER A 175 0.69 1.45 8.79
CA SER A 175 1.63 1.31 9.90
C SER A 175 1.51 -0.05 10.60
N ALA A 176 0.29 -0.48 10.90
CA ALA A 176 0.01 -1.79 11.50
C ALA A 176 0.44 -2.94 10.57
N ALA A 177 0.17 -2.83 9.26
CA ALA A 177 0.60 -3.81 8.27
C ALA A 177 2.13 -3.91 8.18
N ASN A 178 2.85 -2.78 8.24
CA ASN A 178 4.30 -2.77 8.25
C ASN A 178 4.89 -3.55 9.42
N ILE A 179 4.28 -3.47 10.60
CA ILE A 179 4.69 -4.19 11.81
C ILE A 179 4.29 -5.67 11.72
N ASN A 180 3.03 -5.94 11.42
CA ASN A 180 2.45 -7.29 11.43
C ASN A 180 3.15 -8.22 10.43
N PHE A 181 3.45 -7.74 9.23
CA PHE A 181 4.14 -8.50 8.19
C PHE A 181 5.66 -8.33 8.22
N LYS A 182 6.22 -7.67 9.24
CA LYS A 182 7.65 -7.36 9.32
C LYS A 182 8.17 -6.80 8.01
N LEU A 183 7.32 -5.98 7.37
CA LEU A 183 7.70 -5.36 6.10
C LEU A 183 8.95 -4.52 6.35
N PRO A 184 9.91 -4.53 5.44
CA PRO A 184 11.09 -3.71 5.62
C PRO A 184 10.63 -2.27 5.87
N PRO A 185 11.18 -1.59 6.87
CA PRO A 185 10.84 -0.20 7.15
C PRO A 185 10.96 0.58 5.85
N VAL A 186 10.14 1.63 5.70
CA VAL A 186 10.17 2.54 4.54
C VAL A 186 11.60 2.64 4.04
N PRO A 187 11.88 2.29 2.78
CA PRO A 187 13.24 2.11 2.31
C PRO A 187 14.09 3.31 2.76
N VAL A 188 15.16 3.02 3.48
CA VAL A 188 16.11 4.00 3.96
C VAL A 188 16.48 4.92 2.80
N GLN A 189 16.35 6.23 2.97
CA GLN A 189 16.73 7.17 1.93
C GLN A 189 18.24 7.12 1.73
N LEU A 190 18.66 6.42 0.70
CA LEU A 190 20.01 6.60 0.19
C LEU A 190 20.09 7.97 -0.49
N SER A 191 21.21 8.65 -0.35
CA SER A 191 21.50 9.79 -1.21
C SER A 191 21.66 9.30 -2.66
N ILE A 192 21.51 10.19 -3.63
CA ILE A 192 21.69 9.88 -5.05
C ILE A 192 23.03 9.17 -5.29
N ARG A 193 24.09 9.62 -4.60
CA ARG A 193 25.44 9.04 -4.75
C ARG A 193 25.57 7.65 -4.10
N GLU A 194 24.95 7.44 -2.95
CA GLU A 194 24.89 6.13 -2.31
C GLU A 194 24.14 5.12 -3.19
N GLU A 195 23.03 5.54 -3.78
CA GLU A 195 22.21 4.72 -4.68
C GLU A 195 22.99 4.37 -5.96
N GLN A 196 23.64 5.35 -6.60
CA GLN A 196 24.48 5.13 -7.78
C GLN A 196 25.63 4.18 -7.49
N CYS A 197 26.38 4.38 -6.40
CA CYS A 197 27.49 3.51 -6.03
C CYS A 197 27.00 2.09 -5.74
N LEU A 198 25.91 1.94 -4.99
CA LEU A 198 25.34 0.63 -4.65
C LEU A 198 24.81 -0.11 -5.88
N LEU A 199 24.24 0.60 -6.85
CA LEU A 199 23.80 0.03 -8.13
C LEU A 199 24.99 -0.58 -8.90
N TRP A 200 26.08 0.14 -9.04
CA TRP A 200 27.26 -0.37 -9.75
C TRP A 200 27.95 -1.51 -9.00
N ALA A 201 27.98 -1.45 -7.66
CA ALA A 201 28.45 -2.56 -6.84
C ALA A 201 27.58 -3.82 -7.02
N ALA A 202 26.26 -3.66 -7.12
CA ALA A 202 25.32 -4.75 -7.39
C ALA A 202 25.48 -5.35 -8.80
N ARG A 203 26.01 -4.57 -9.76
CA ARG A 203 26.42 -5.03 -11.10
C ARG A 203 27.80 -5.69 -11.12
N GLY A 204 28.40 -5.91 -9.95
CA GLY A 204 29.70 -6.57 -9.82
C GLY A 204 30.90 -5.66 -10.08
N LYS A 205 30.73 -4.33 -10.16
CA LYS A 205 31.82 -3.38 -10.35
C LYS A 205 32.66 -3.21 -9.08
N THR A 206 33.95 -3.15 -9.23
CA THR A 206 34.92 -2.83 -8.17
C THR A 206 34.82 -1.34 -7.80
N TYR A 207 35.32 -0.97 -6.63
CA TYR A 207 35.36 0.43 -6.18
C TYR A 207 36.12 1.34 -7.15
N GLN A 208 37.21 0.80 -7.78
CA GLN A 208 37.97 1.54 -8.77
C GLN A 208 37.14 1.82 -10.03
N GLU A 209 36.46 0.79 -10.58
CA GLU A 209 35.62 0.94 -11.76
C GLU A 209 34.43 1.89 -11.46
N ILE A 210 33.86 1.82 -10.27
CA ILE A 210 32.77 2.73 -9.85
C ILE A 210 33.29 4.17 -9.80
N ALA A 211 34.50 4.39 -9.28
CA ALA A 211 35.14 5.70 -9.23
C ALA A 211 35.28 6.29 -10.63
N GLU A 212 35.78 5.49 -11.58
CA GLU A 212 35.93 5.89 -12.99
C GLU A 212 34.57 6.18 -13.65
N ILE A 213 33.60 5.28 -13.50
CA ILE A 213 32.26 5.42 -14.11
C ILE A 213 31.54 6.68 -13.61
N LEU A 214 31.61 6.97 -12.30
CA LEU A 214 30.89 8.08 -11.68
C LEU A 214 31.68 9.39 -11.58
N GLY A 215 32.95 9.39 -12.01
CA GLY A 215 33.84 10.54 -11.89
C GLY A 215 34.10 10.94 -10.42
N LEU A 216 34.31 9.95 -9.55
CA LEU A 216 34.51 10.14 -8.11
C LEU A 216 35.89 9.68 -7.68
N ALA A 217 36.37 10.19 -6.55
CA ALA A 217 37.57 9.62 -5.91
C ALA A 217 37.22 8.25 -5.28
N PHE A 218 38.19 7.32 -5.29
CA PHE A 218 38.04 5.99 -4.68
C PHE A 218 37.53 6.05 -3.23
N GLY A 219 38.10 6.96 -2.41
CA GLY A 219 37.67 7.16 -1.02
C GLY A 219 36.21 7.59 -0.90
N SER A 220 35.72 8.42 -1.83
CA SER A 220 34.33 8.85 -1.88
C SER A 220 33.37 7.69 -2.18
N VAL A 221 33.73 6.81 -3.14
CA VAL A 221 32.96 5.61 -3.44
C VAL A 221 32.83 4.71 -2.21
N LYS A 222 33.94 4.49 -1.50
CA LYS A 222 33.94 3.71 -0.26
C LYS A 222 33.03 4.32 0.78
N THR A 223 33.10 5.62 1.00
CA THR A 223 32.23 6.35 1.95
C THR A 223 30.75 6.22 1.57
N HIS A 224 30.40 6.36 0.28
CA HIS A 224 29.02 6.23 -0.18
C HIS A 224 28.50 4.79 -0.02
N LEU A 225 29.30 3.78 -0.33
CA LEU A 225 28.92 2.37 -0.16
C LEU A 225 28.78 1.99 1.32
N ASP A 226 29.67 2.46 2.18
CA ASP A 226 29.55 2.27 3.62
C ASP A 226 28.32 2.99 4.17
N GLY A 227 28.04 4.22 3.73
CA GLY A 227 26.83 4.96 4.07
C GLY A 227 25.57 4.21 3.68
N ALA A 228 25.50 3.70 2.45
CA ALA A 228 24.39 2.88 1.96
C ALA A 228 24.19 1.62 2.83
N ARG A 229 25.27 0.89 3.10
CA ARG A 229 25.26 -0.31 3.93
C ARG A 229 24.73 -0.03 5.34
N HIS A 230 25.25 1.02 5.98
CA HIS A 230 24.79 1.44 7.33
C HIS A 230 23.32 1.84 7.35
N LYS A 231 22.90 2.66 6.39
CA LYS A 231 21.50 3.09 6.27
C LYS A 231 20.55 1.93 6.03
N LEU A 232 20.95 0.94 5.24
CA LEU A 232 20.19 -0.28 4.99
C LEU A 232 20.29 -1.30 6.14
N ARG A 233 21.08 -1.01 7.19
CA ARG A 233 21.34 -1.90 8.33
C ARG A 233 21.87 -3.27 7.92
N CYS A 234 22.73 -3.31 6.90
CA CYS A 234 23.27 -4.53 6.33
C CYS A 234 24.70 -4.82 6.82
N MET A 235 25.05 -6.11 6.91
CA MET A 235 26.35 -6.56 7.39
C MET A 235 27.46 -6.36 6.35
N ASN A 236 27.14 -6.50 5.05
CA ASN A 236 28.08 -6.35 3.94
C ASN A 236 27.37 -5.80 2.70
N LEU A 237 28.13 -5.50 1.63
CA LEU A 237 27.61 -4.92 0.39
C LEU A 237 26.68 -5.87 -0.37
N THR A 238 26.96 -7.17 -0.36
CA THR A 238 26.10 -8.16 -1.02
C THR A 238 24.72 -8.19 -0.35
N HIS A 239 24.70 -8.15 0.99
CA HIS A 239 23.46 -8.04 1.75
C HIS A 239 22.76 -6.69 1.47
N ALA A 240 23.51 -5.59 1.40
CA ALA A 240 22.95 -4.27 1.08
C ALA A 240 22.33 -4.24 -0.33
N ALA A 241 22.99 -4.83 -1.32
CA ALA A 241 22.46 -4.96 -2.67
C ALA A 241 21.17 -5.79 -2.70
N ALA A 242 21.16 -6.96 -2.05
CA ALA A 242 19.98 -7.81 -1.96
C ALA A 242 18.78 -7.09 -1.30
N VAL A 243 19.02 -6.41 -0.17
CA VAL A 243 17.99 -5.61 0.51
C VAL A 243 17.52 -4.45 -0.35
N ALA A 244 18.44 -3.74 -1.03
CA ALA A 244 18.09 -2.62 -1.90
C ALA A 244 17.17 -3.05 -3.07
N PHE A 245 17.38 -4.24 -3.64
CA PHE A 245 16.48 -4.82 -4.64
C PHE A 245 15.14 -5.26 -4.02
N ALA A 246 15.19 -6.02 -2.93
CA ALA A 246 14.00 -6.53 -2.26
C ALA A 246 13.07 -5.40 -1.80
N THR A 247 13.64 -4.25 -1.44
CA THR A 247 12.90 -3.07 -0.96
C THR A 247 12.60 -2.03 -2.05
N GLY A 248 13.00 -2.31 -3.32
CA GLY A 248 12.81 -1.38 -4.43
C GLY A 248 13.63 -0.08 -4.34
N VAL A 249 14.66 -0.05 -3.52
CA VAL A 249 15.65 1.05 -3.45
C VAL A 249 16.40 1.14 -4.77
N ILE A 250 16.74 -0.02 -5.34
CA ILE A 250 17.31 -0.15 -6.67
C ILE A 250 16.33 -0.97 -7.50
N PRO A 251 15.89 -0.46 -8.67
CA PRO A 251 14.95 -1.20 -9.54
C PRO A 251 15.63 -2.43 -10.15
N ALA A 252 14.92 -3.56 -10.20
CA ALA A 252 15.47 -4.83 -10.72
C ALA A 252 15.97 -4.72 -12.18
N GLN A 253 15.37 -3.84 -12.99
CA GLN A 253 15.81 -3.57 -14.38
C GLN A 253 17.19 -2.90 -14.47
N ALA A 254 17.63 -2.28 -13.41
CA ALA A 254 18.94 -1.64 -13.37
C ALA A 254 20.11 -2.63 -13.35
N LEU A 255 19.85 -3.96 -13.29
CA LEU A 255 20.87 -5.01 -13.39
C LEU A 255 21.17 -5.46 -14.84
N LYS A 256 20.36 -5.06 -15.80
CA LYS A 256 20.59 -5.38 -17.23
C LYS A 256 21.66 -4.54 -17.85
#